data_b5ad0c2a2bb9271759c070f338ad421a
#
_entry.id   b5ad0c2a2bb9271759c070f338ad421a
#
_cell.length_a   1.000
_cell.length_b   1.000
_cell.length_c   1.000
_cell.angle_alpha   90.00
_cell.angle_beta   90.00
_cell.angle_gamma   90.00
#
_symmetry.space_group_name_H-M   'P 1'
#
loop_
_entity.id
_entity.type
_entity.pdbx_description
1 polymer ?
#
loop_
_entity_poly.entity_id
_entity_poly.type
_entity_poly.pdbx_seq_one_letter_code
_entity_poly.pdbx_strand_id
1 'polypeptide(L)'
;MVGPMRKSLLSKAVTAVCATVMCLGVTACGGNSSAKSDKSNSDSSSSSEKIGMHQIAGVTAKGELGKKPTVSFKTPMTVEDNSYVVLQKGDGAQIEDGDRVCSQGIAISVKDGSELASTWEKNTPDCSTVVTSDTSQMTENYYKIFKSLKLNSTVAFGVNDSNSSGTSYLMVLTLVSKSKALKKATGEKVAGVPADLPKVTLAKDGKPSIDMNGYKGSDTLVSQDLIKGE
;
A
#
# COMPACT_ATOMS: atom_id res chain seq x y z
N MET A 1 -37.39 15.42 -32.63
CA MET A 1 -36.48 15.61 -33.76
C MET A 1 -35.19 14.87 -33.44
N VAL A 2 -34.97 13.77 -34.14
CA VAL A 2 -33.87 12.85 -33.94
C VAL A 2 -32.83 13.14 -35.05
N GLY A 3 -31.60 13.43 -34.69
CA GLY A 3 -30.52 13.65 -35.64
C GLY A 3 -29.52 12.50 -35.56
N PRO A 4 -28.89 12.08 -36.66
CA PRO A 4 -28.31 10.76 -36.84
C PRO A 4 -26.84 10.64 -36.40
N MET A 5 -26.54 9.42 -35.93
CA MET A 5 -25.21 8.85 -35.69
C MET A 5 -24.33 8.91 -36.94
N ARG A 6 -23.08 9.33 -36.79
CA ARG A 6 -22.00 9.04 -37.76
C ARG A 6 -21.05 8.02 -37.19
N LYS A 7 -21.10 6.82 -37.74
CA LYS A 7 -20.06 5.80 -37.63
C LYS A 7 -18.91 6.16 -38.54
N SER A 8 -17.68 6.12 -38.03
CA SER A 8 -16.47 6.13 -38.84
C SER A 8 -15.61 4.95 -38.41
N LEU A 9 -15.67 3.92 -39.25
CA LEU A 9 -14.75 2.80 -39.33
C LEU A 9 -13.49 3.28 -40.04
N LEU A 10 -12.31 3.11 -39.46
CA LEU A 10 -11.07 2.97 -40.22
C LEU A 10 -10.15 1.95 -39.54
N SER A 11 -10.26 0.75 -40.07
CA SER A 11 -9.29 -0.32 -40.01
C SER A 11 -8.03 0.06 -40.82
N LYS A 12 -6.83 -0.12 -40.27
CA LYS A 12 -5.64 -0.48 -41.07
C LYS A 12 -4.64 -1.25 -40.20
N ALA A 13 -4.47 -2.48 -40.61
CA ALA A 13 -3.39 -3.37 -40.24
C ALA A 13 -2.05 -2.86 -40.73
N VAL A 14 -0.99 -3.01 -39.97
CA VAL A 14 0.40 -3.00 -40.47
C VAL A 14 1.20 -4.10 -39.77
N THR A 15 1.65 -4.92 -40.61
CA THR A 15 2.48 -6.10 -40.70
C THR A 15 3.74 -6.12 -39.82
N ALA A 16 4.05 -7.34 -39.38
CA ALA A 16 5.27 -7.80 -38.72
C ALA A 16 6.55 -7.54 -39.56
N VAL A 17 7.65 -7.24 -38.89
CA VAL A 17 9.00 -7.53 -39.34
C VAL A 17 9.80 -8.15 -38.20
N CYS A 18 10.09 -9.44 -38.36
CA CYS A 18 11.10 -10.17 -37.62
C CYS A 18 12.49 -9.73 -38.07
N ALA A 19 13.37 -9.42 -37.16
CA ALA A 19 14.79 -9.46 -37.40
C ALA A 19 15.49 -10.12 -36.21
N THR A 20 15.84 -11.35 -36.42
CA THR A 20 16.77 -12.17 -35.64
C THR A 20 18.19 -11.65 -35.86
N VAL A 21 18.90 -11.36 -34.80
CA VAL A 21 20.37 -11.28 -34.79
C VAL A 21 20.92 -12.16 -33.69
N MET A 22 21.47 -13.31 -34.13
CA MET A 22 22.41 -14.12 -33.36
C MET A 22 23.80 -13.44 -33.43
N CYS A 23 24.50 -13.35 -32.32
CA CYS A 23 25.97 -13.33 -32.27
C CYS A 23 26.44 -13.97 -30.98
N LEU A 24 26.91 -15.05 -31.10
CA LEU A 24 28.14 -15.84 -30.80
C LEU A 24 29.06 -15.24 -29.73
N GLY A 25 29.39 -16.12 -28.81
CA GLY A 25 30.23 -16.00 -27.66
C GLY A 25 31.69 -15.65 -27.91
N VAL A 26 32.34 -15.27 -26.82
CA VAL A 26 33.78 -15.46 -26.61
C VAL A 26 34.00 -15.81 -25.15
N THR A 27 34.49 -17.01 -24.94
CA THR A 27 35.15 -17.46 -23.72
C THR A 27 36.60 -16.94 -23.74
N ALA A 28 37.04 -16.32 -22.67
CA ALA A 28 38.44 -16.17 -22.38
C ALA A 28 38.72 -16.46 -20.91
N CYS A 29 39.43 -17.54 -20.72
CA CYS A 29 40.05 -17.98 -19.50
C CYS A 29 41.44 -17.30 -19.38
N GLY A 30 41.83 -16.98 -18.15
CA GLY A 30 43.28 -16.96 -17.83
C GLY A 30 43.82 -15.73 -17.12
N GLY A 31 44.45 -15.98 -15.95
CA GLY A 31 45.53 -15.13 -15.46
C GLY A 31 45.45 -14.63 -14.03
N ASN A 32 45.97 -15.42 -13.17
CA ASN A 32 46.35 -15.14 -11.77
C ASN A 32 47.37 -14.01 -11.66
N SER A 33 47.18 -13.02 -10.78
CA SER A 33 48.31 -12.39 -10.05
C SER A 33 47.82 -11.55 -8.87
N SER A 34 48.41 -11.85 -7.74
CA SER A 34 48.26 -11.21 -6.43
C SER A 34 48.77 -9.79 -6.41
N ALA A 35 48.11 -8.86 -5.73
CA ALA A 35 48.75 -7.84 -4.90
C ALA A 35 47.74 -7.21 -3.90
N LYS A 36 48.24 -7.10 -2.71
CA LYS A 36 47.76 -6.65 -1.41
C LYS A 36 47.11 -5.26 -1.32
N SER A 37 46.24 -5.20 -0.31
CA SER A 37 46.03 -4.10 0.67
C SER A 37 45.27 -2.83 0.19
N ASP A 38 44.07 -2.54 0.69
CA ASP A 38 43.93 -1.82 1.95
C ASP A 38 42.51 -1.87 2.51
N LYS A 39 42.47 -1.78 3.82
CA LYS A 39 41.29 -1.69 4.69
C LYS A 39 40.41 -0.51 4.37
N SER A 40 39.11 -0.70 4.35
CA SER A 40 38.17 -0.17 5.34
C SER A 40 36.76 -0.15 4.75
N ASN A 41 35.86 -0.73 5.31
CA ASN A 41 34.77 -0.25 6.09
C ASN A 41 33.74 -1.35 6.26
N SER A 42 33.53 -1.72 7.48
CA SER A 42 32.49 -2.62 7.93
C SER A 42 31.15 -1.98 7.65
N ASP A 43 30.52 -2.37 6.54
CA ASP A 43 29.08 -2.27 6.42
C ASP A 43 28.47 -3.47 7.12
N SER A 44 27.83 -3.19 8.25
CA SER A 44 26.95 -4.12 8.92
C SER A 44 25.82 -4.48 7.95
N SER A 45 26.00 -5.60 7.27
CA SER A 45 24.92 -6.25 6.51
C SER A 45 23.89 -6.76 7.51
N SER A 46 22.93 -5.90 7.88
CA SER A 46 21.63 -6.38 8.29
C SER A 46 21.10 -7.20 7.10
N SER A 47 20.81 -8.48 7.34
CA SER A 47 20.15 -9.35 6.38
C SER A 47 18.78 -8.74 6.03
N SER A 48 18.75 -7.84 5.04
CA SER A 48 17.51 -7.36 4.48
C SER A 48 16.89 -8.53 3.73
N GLU A 49 15.84 -9.13 4.28
CA GLU A 49 15.04 -10.12 3.58
C GLU A 49 14.66 -9.54 2.20
N LYS A 50 14.96 -10.31 1.16
CA LYS A 50 14.73 -9.87 -0.22
C LYS A 50 13.24 -9.64 -0.45
N ILE A 51 12.87 -8.39 -0.73
CA ILE A 51 11.50 -8.02 -1.08
C ILE A 51 11.31 -8.35 -2.56
N GLY A 52 10.27 -9.14 -2.88
CA GLY A 52 9.97 -9.60 -4.24
C GLY A 52 9.23 -8.55 -5.09
N MET A 53 9.53 -7.26 -4.90
CA MET A 53 8.97 -6.16 -5.69
C MET A 53 10.08 -5.40 -6.41
N HIS A 54 9.77 -4.85 -7.58
CA HIS A 54 10.69 -4.05 -8.38
C HIS A 54 10.95 -2.68 -7.72
N GLN A 55 12.17 -2.16 -7.86
CA GLN A 55 12.49 -0.82 -7.38
C GLN A 55 12.12 0.22 -8.43
N ILE A 56 11.37 1.24 -8.02
CA ILE A 56 11.08 2.40 -8.89
C ILE A 56 12.28 3.33 -8.85
N ALA A 57 12.86 3.63 -10.01
CA ALA A 57 13.98 4.55 -10.16
C ALA A 57 13.52 5.95 -10.59
N GLY A 58 14.33 6.96 -10.29
CA GLY A 58 14.13 8.33 -10.82
C GLY A 58 13.03 9.13 -10.13
N VAL A 59 12.44 8.64 -9.04
CA VAL A 59 11.46 9.35 -8.21
C VAL A 59 12.13 9.86 -6.95
N THR A 60 11.89 11.11 -6.59
CA THR A 60 12.41 11.74 -5.36
C THR A 60 11.30 12.48 -4.63
N ALA A 61 11.45 12.64 -3.33
CA ALA A 61 10.56 13.48 -2.52
C ALA A 61 11.38 14.49 -1.70
N LYS A 62 10.81 15.67 -1.51
CA LYS A 62 11.33 16.74 -0.65
C LYS A 62 10.24 17.20 0.29
N GLY A 63 10.63 17.78 1.40
CA GLY A 63 9.73 18.31 2.43
C GLY A 63 10.06 17.75 3.80
N GLU A 64 9.34 18.24 4.79
CA GLU A 64 9.44 17.79 6.17
C GLU A 64 8.87 16.38 6.32
N LEU A 65 9.52 15.56 7.15
CA LEU A 65 9.08 14.19 7.44
C LEU A 65 7.68 14.19 8.08
N GLY A 66 6.82 13.29 7.63
CA GLY A 66 5.45 13.19 8.14
C GLY A 66 4.49 14.28 7.65
N LYS A 67 4.93 15.16 6.73
CA LYS A 67 4.10 16.17 6.06
C LYS A 67 3.89 15.84 4.58
N LYS A 68 3.01 16.61 3.90
CA LYS A 68 2.76 16.45 2.46
C LYS A 68 4.09 16.63 1.70
N PRO A 69 4.61 15.59 1.03
CA PRO A 69 5.86 15.69 0.29
C PRO A 69 5.64 16.40 -1.05
N THR A 70 6.68 17.05 -1.54
CA THR A 70 6.79 17.43 -2.95
C THR A 70 7.52 16.31 -3.69
N VAL A 71 6.81 15.60 -4.55
CA VAL A 71 7.34 14.47 -5.33
C VAL A 71 7.77 14.96 -6.70
N SER A 72 8.93 14.49 -7.16
CA SER A 72 9.50 14.90 -8.46
C SER A 72 10.05 13.69 -9.20
N PHE A 73 9.73 13.60 -10.48
CA PHE A 73 10.24 12.61 -11.43
C PHE A 73 10.17 13.18 -12.86
N LYS A 74 10.84 12.52 -13.79
CA LYS A 74 10.78 12.90 -15.21
C LYS A 74 9.52 12.32 -15.85
N THR A 75 8.72 13.16 -16.49
CA THR A 75 7.53 12.77 -17.23
C THR A 75 7.75 12.71 -18.73
N PRO A 76 7.10 11.84 -19.47
CA PRO A 76 6.34 10.69 -18.94
C PRO A 76 7.28 9.60 -18.38
N MET A 77 6.80 8.84 -17.39
CA MET A 77 7.50 7.64 -16.93
C MET A 77 6.58 6.40 -17.00
N THR A 78 7.19 5.23 -17.07
CA THR A 78 6.50 3.95 -16.99
C THR A 78 6.69 3.37 -15.59
N VAL A 79 5.63 2.85 -15.01
CA VAL A 79 5.67 2.11 -13.74
C VAL A 79 5.11 0.72 -13.94
N GLU A 80 5.68 -0.23 -13.22
CA GLU A 80 5.20 -1.60 -13.17
C GLU A 80 4.36 -1.80 -11.90
N ASP A 81 3.39 -2.70 -11.98
CA ASP A 81 2.76 -3.22 -10.77
C ASP A 81 3.79 -3.98 -9.92
N ASN A 82 3.49 -4.12 -8.64
CA ASN A 82 4.45 -4.70 -7.69
C ASN A 82 5.81 -3.99 -7.71
N SER A 83 5.79 -2.68 -7.85
CA SER A 83 6.96 -1.83 -7.76
C SER A 83 6.83 -0.80 -6.64
N TYR A 84 7.95 -0.45 -6.00
CA TYR A 84 7.95 0.51 -4.90
C TYR A 84 9.28 1.25 -4.79
N VAL A 85 9.27 2.35 -4.04
CA VAL A 85 10.49 3.05 -3.60
C VAL A 85 10.23 3.77 -2.28
N VAL A 86 11.16 3.68 -1.34
CA VAL A 86 11.15 4.49 -0.13
C VAL A 86 11.75 5.84 -0.45
N LEU A 87 10.92 6.88 -0.50
CA LEU A 87 11.30 8.23 -0.89
C LEU A 87 11.92 9.01 0.27
N GLN A 88 11.37 8.81 1.48
CA GLN A 88 11.89 9.44 2.71
C GLN A 88 11.88 8.39 3.82
N LYS A 89 13.00 8.25 4.52
CA LYS A 89 13.09 7.42 5.73
C LYS A 89 12.56 8.22 6.91
N GLY A 90 11.53 7.70 7.57
CA GLY A 90 10.93 8.34 8.74
C GLY A 90 11.81 8.22 9.99
N ASP A 91 11.56 9.09 10.94
CA ASP A 91 12.26 9.23 12.22
C ASP A 91 11.41 8.80 13.43
N GLY A 92 10.12 8.50 13.19
CA GLY A 92 9.18 8.11 14.25
C GLY A 92 9.31 6.66 14.71
N ALA A 93 8.28 6.16 15.38
CA ALA A 93 8.24 4.80 15.90
C ALA A 93 8.30 3.75 14.78
N GLN A 94 8.98 2.63 15.05
CA GLN A 94 9.07 1.49 14.14
C GLN A 94 7.68 0.87 13.93
N ILE A 95 7.34 0.51 12.69
CA ILE A 95 6.13 -0.24 12.39
C ILE A 95 6.32 -1.72 12.77
N GLU A 96 5.34 -2.27 13.49
CA GLU A 96 5.38 -3.63 14.02
C GLU A 96 4.21 -4.47 13.52
N ASP A 97 4.33 -5.78 13.69
CA ASP A 97 3.22 -6.70 13.45
C ASP A 97 2.03 -6.39 14.35
N GLY A 98 0.82 -6.41 13.79
CA GLY A 98 -0.41 -6.03 14.48
C GLY A 98 -0.63 -4.53 14.62
N ASP A 99 0.22 -3.68 14.03
CA ASP A 99 -0.05 -2.25 13.99
C ASP A 99 -1.09 -1.92 12.90
N ARG A 100 -2.05 -1.09 13.27
CA ARG A 100 -2.92 -0.37 12.34
C ARG A 100 -2.25 0.95 12.00
N VAL A 101 -1.85 1.11 10.77
CA VAL A 101 -1.12 2.29 10.29
C VAL A 101 -2.09 3.22 9.57
N CYS A 102 -2.04 4.51 9.92
CA CYS A 102 -2.72 5.57 9.21
C CYS A 102 -1.75 6.25 8.25
N SER A 103 -2.16 6.43 7.01
CA SER A 103 -1.36 7.11 5.98
C SER A 103 -2.12 8.23 5.30
N GLN A 104 -1.40 9.29 4.95
CA GLN A 104 -1.86 10.29 4.00
C GLN A 104 -1.34 9.92 2.61
N GLY A 105 -2.22 9.98 1.61
CA GLY A 105 -1.93 9.54 0.26
C GLY A 105 -2.00 10.66 -0.78
N ILE A 106 -1.18 10.52 -1.83
CA ILE A 106 -1.26 11.31 -3.06
C ILE A 106 -1.17 10.32 -4.23
N ALA A 107 -2.11 10.38 -5.15
CA ALA A 107 -2.02 9.71 -6.44
C ALA A 107 -1.51 10.71 -7.48
N ILE A 108 -0.41 10.38 -8.17
CA ILE A 108 0.26 11.28 -9.13
C ILE A 108 0.34 10.58 -10.49
N SER A 109 -0.23 11.20 -11.52
CA SER A 109 -0.15 10.71 -12.91
C SER A 109 1.30 10.60 -13.37
N VAL A 110 1.72 9.44 -13.85
CA VAL A 110 3.08 9.27 -14.40
C VAL A 110 3.22 9.85 -15.81
N LYS A 111 2.11 10.19 -16.46
CA LYS A 111 2.09 10.78 -17.80
C LYS A 111 2.59 12.23 -17.79
N ASP A 112 2.15 13.01 -16.82
CA ASP A 112 2.34 14.46 -16.79
C ASP A 112 2.69 15.04 -15.41
N GLY A 113 2.70 14.20 -14.35
CA GLY A 113 3.00 14.62 -12.99
C GLY A 113 1.87 15.31 -12.27
N SER A 114 0.66 15.34 -12.83
CA SER A 114 -0.51 15.94 -12.17
C SER A 114 -0.97 15.14 -10.97
N GLU A 115 -1.41 15.81 -9.92
CA GLU A 115 -2.05 15.20 -8.76
C GLU A 115 -3.48 14.79 -9.14
N LEU A 116 -3.76 13.47 -9.10
CA LEU A 116 -5.07 12.90 -9.43
C LEU A 116 -5.99 12.89 -8.22
N ALA A 117 -5.43 12.64 -7.04
CA ALA A 117 -6.15 12.59 -5.77
C ALA A 117 -5.20 12.83 -4.60
N SER A 118 -5.73 13.35 -3.49
CA SER A 118 -4.99 13.59 -2.26
C SER A 118 -5.89 13.50 -1.04
N THR A 119 -5.40 12.91 0.04
CA THR A 119 -6.09 12.93 1.34
C THR A 119 -5.65 14.09 2.22
N TRP A 120 -4.57 14.78 1.84
CA TRP A 120 -3.98 15.86 2.63
C TRP A 120 -4.87 17.10 2.76
N GLU A 121 -5.64 17.42 1.72
CA GLU A 121 -6.46 18.64 1.70
C GLU A 121 -7.56 18.62 2.77
N LYS A 122 -8.15 17.45 3.01
CA LYS A 122 -9.16 17.26 4.04
C LYS A 122 -8.59 16.77 5.36
N ASN A 123 -7.29 16.55 5.41
CA ASN A 123 -6.59 15.94 6.55
C ASN A 123 -7.29 14.65 7.04
N THR A 124 -7.67 13.79 6.12
CA THR A 124 -8.37 12.53 6.39
C THR A 124 -7.45 11.35 6.07
N PRO A 125 -6.55 10.95 7.00
CA PRO A 125 -5.69 9.79 6.77
C PRO A 125 -6.51 8.51 6.63
N ASP A 126 -6.06 7.63 5.74
CA ASP A 126 -6.58 6.28 5.66
C ASP A 126 -5.92 5.40 6.72
N CYS A 127 -6.72 4.83 7.62
CA CYS A 127 -6.30 3.95 8.71
C CYS A 127 -6.74 2.49 8.48
N SER A 128 -7.03 2.09 7.25
CA SER A 128 -7.48 0.72 6.95
C SER A 128 -6.36 -0.31 6.98
N THR A 129 -5.10 0.10 6.83
CA THR A 129 -3.96 -0.81 6.74
C THR A 129 -3.60 -1.40 8.09
N VAL A 130 -3.76 -2.73 8.23
CA VAL A 130 -3.23 -3.51 9.35
C VAL A 130 -2.00 -4.27 8.88
N VAL A 131 -0.86 -4.00 9.51
CA VAL A 131 0.40 -4.67 9.20
C VAL A 131 0.41 -6.04 9.85
N THR A 132 0.35 -7.10 9.06
CA THR A 132 0.24 -8.47 9.55
C THR A 132 0.96 -9.45 8.63
N SER A 133 1.55 -10.48 9.22
CA SER A 133 2.13 -11.62 8.51
C SER A 133 1.09 -12.60 7.98
N ASP A 134 -0.19 -12.40 8.30
CA ASP A 134 -1.30 -13.18 7.75
C ASP A 134 -1.49 -12.86 6.27
N THR A 135 -1.05 -13.77 5.40
CA THR A 135 -1.09 -13.60 3.95
C THR A 135 -2.50 -13.54 3.34
N SER A 136 -3.53 -13.88 4.11
CA SER A 136 -4.93 -13.67 3.70
C SER A 136 -5.38 -12.21 3.78
N GLN A 137 -4.66 -11.37 4.54
CA GLN A 137 -4.98 -9.96 4.78
C GLN A 137 -3.96 -9.01 4.13
N MET A 138 -2.69 -9.39 4.10
CA MET A 138 -1.61 -8.58 3.53
C MET A 138 -0.60 -9.49 2.82
N THR A 139 -0.19 -9.14 1.59
CA THR A 139 0.83 -9.94 0.91
C THR A 139 2.19 -9.80 1.60
N GLU A 140 3.01 -10.85 1.52
CA GLU A 140 4.32 -10.90 2.17
C GLU A 140 5.23 -9.71 1.81
N ASN A 141 5.18 -9.26 0.55
CA ASN A 141 5.98 -8.13 0.09
C ASN A 141 5.58 -6.82 0.77
N TYR A 142 4.29 -6.52 0.85
CA TYR A 142 3.80 -5.34 1.55
C TYR A 142 4.12 -5.42 3.05
N TYR A 143 3.93 -6.58 3.67
CA TYR A 143 4.32 -6.80 5.06
C TYR A 143 5.80 -6.45 5.30
N LYS A 144 6.71 -6.99 4.49
CA LYS A 144 8.15 -6.71 4.59
C LYS A 144 8.47 -5.22 4.41
N ILE A 145 7.81 -4.56 3.45
CA ILE A 145 7.98 -3.12 3.24
C ILE A 145 7.55 -2.36 4.49
N PHE A 146 6.30 -2.52 4.95
CA PHE A 146 5.79 -1.78 6.10
C PHE A 146 6.62 -2.04 7.36
N LYS A 147 7.02 -3.29 7.60
CA LYS A 147 7.90 -3.67 8.73
C LYS A 147 9.28 -3.00 8.68
N SER A 148 9.77 -2.66 7.50
CA SER A 148 11.04 -1.95 7.33
C SER A 148 10.94 -0.44 7.58
N LEU A 149 9.72 0.11 7.64
CA LEU A 149 9.46 1.54 7.74
C LEU A 149 9.22 1.98 9.19
N LYS A 150 9.41 3.27 9.41
CA LYS A 150 9.02 4.00 10.62
C LYS A 150 7.90 4.97 10.32
N LEU A 151 7.21 5.47 11.34
CA LEU A 151 6.34 6.64 11.17
C LEU A 151 7.13 7.80 10.57
N ASN A 152 6.45 8.67 9.86
CA ASN A 152 6.99 9.77 9.06
C ASN A 152 7.75 9.33 7.80
N SER A 153 7.82 8.02 7.49
CA SER A 153 8.32 7.56 6.18
C SER A 153 7.35 7.91 5.07
N THR A 154 7.90 8.21 3.89
CA THR A 154 7.16 8.32 2.64
C THR A 154 7.61 7.22 1.68
N VAL A 155 6.67 6.44 1.18
CA VAL A 155 6.89 5.34 0.22
C VAL A 155 5.98 5.55 -0.99
N ALA A 156 6.48 5.27 -2.19
CA ALA A 156 5.67 5.25 -3.40
C ALA A 156 5.54 3.83 -3.94
N PHE A 157 4.35 3.52 -4.45
CA PHE A 157 4.03 2.28 -5.16
C PHE A 157 3.61 2.62 -6.60
N GLY A 158 4.07 1.83 -7.55
CA GLY A 158 3.64 1.91 -8.94
C GLY A 158 2.30 1.20 -9.13
N VAL A 159 1.40 1.86 -9.85
CA VAL A 159 0.13 1.30 -10.31
C VAL A 159 0.03 1.55 -11.80
N ASN A 160 -0.01 0.47 -12.60
CA ASN A 160 -0.10 0.60 -14.04
C ASN A 160 -1.56 0.65 -14.52
N ASP A 161 -1.75 0.94 -15.80
CA ASP A 161 -3.06 1.11 -16.44
C ASP A 161 -3.92 -0.16 -16.47
N SER A 162 -3.31 -1.35 -16.43
CA SER A 162 -4.05 -2.62 -16.41
C SER A 162 -4.82 -2.83 -15.08
N ASN A 163 -4.33 -2.25 -13.98
CA ASN A 163 -4.95 -2.35 -12.66
C ASN A 163 -5.71 -1.08 -12.23
N SER A 164 -5.78 -0.06 -13.08
CA SER A 164 -6.32 1.26 -12.73
C SER A 164 -7.22 1.87 -13.79
N SER A 165 -7.94 1.05 -14.55
CA SER A 165 -8.90 1.53 -15.57
C SER A 165 -8.27 2.47 -16.62
N GLY A 166 -7.03 2.18 -17.03
CA GLY A 166 -6.34 2.89 -18.10
C GLY A 166 -5.53 4.11 -17.67
N THR A 167 -5.23 4.25 -16.35
CA THR A 167 -4.40 5.36 -15.85
C THR A 167 -3.25 4.84 -15.00
N SER A 168 -2.02 5.03 -15.46
CA SER A 168 -0.83 4.71 -14.66
C SER A 168 -0.48 5.85 -13.71
N TYR A 169 -0.18 5.53 -12.45
CA TYR A 169 0.14 6.53 -11.43
C TYR A 169 1.09 6.01 -10.36
N LEU A 170 1.67 6.93 -9.62
CA LEU A 170 2.36 6.65 -8.36
C LEU A 170 1.37 6.87 -7.21
N MET A 171 1.17 5.84 -6.39
CA MET A 171 0.51 5.99 -5.09
C MET A 171 1.58 6.29 -4.04
N VAL A 172 1.64 7.52 -3.58
CA VAL A 172 2.60 8.00 -2.58
C VAL A 172 1.93 8.04 -1.23
N LEU A 173 2.44 7.28 -0.27
CA LEU A 173 1.91 7.17 1.09
C LEU A 173 2.92 7.72 2.09
N THR A 174 2.48 8.63 2.96
CA THR A 174 3.23 9.08 4.14
C THR A 174 2.58 8.52 5.39
N LEU A 175 3.33 7.75 6.19
CA LEU A 175 2.83 7.07 7.39
C LEU A 175 2.80 8.07 8.55
N VAL A 176 1.60 8.49 8.97
CA VAL A 176 1.45 9.61 9.91
C VAL A 176 1.18 9.20 11.35
N SER A 177 0.55 8.05 11.57
CA SER A 177 0.30 7.53 12.92
C SER A 177 0.08 6.03 12.90
N LYS A 178 0.12 5.41 14.08
CA LYS A 178 -0.22 4.00 14.26
C LYS A 178 -0.92 3.75 15.59
N SER A 179 -1.71 2.69 15.62
CA SER A 179 -2.32 2.13 16.83
C SER A 179 -2.25 0.61 16.75
N LYS A 180 -2.51 -0.11 17.83
CA LYS A 180 -2.66 -1.57 17.73
C LYS A 180 -4.03 -1.91 17.13
N ALA A 181 -4.05 -2.85 16.17
CA ALA A 181 -5.29 -3.41 15.67
C ALA A 181 -5.95 -4.26 16.76
N LEU A 182 -7.12 -3.85 17.21
CA LEU A 182 -7.85 -4.57 18.24
C LEU A 182 -8.54 -5.80 17.62
N LYS A 183 -8.39 -6.95 18.28
CA LYS A 183 -9.07 -8.20 17.88
C LYS A 183 -10.49 -8.28 18.42
N LYS A 184 -10.82 -7.45 19.41
CA LYS A 184 -12.14 -7.36 20.07
C LYS A 184 -12.34 -5.97 20.62
N ALA A 185 -13.58 -5.55 20.77
CA ALA A 185 -13.91 -4.33 21.49
C ALA A 185 -13.41 -4.40 22.94
N THR A 186 -12.82 -3.30 23.42
CA THR A 186 -12.39 -3.09 24.81
C THR A 186 -13.17 -1.92 25.39
N GLY A 187 -13.34 -1.92 26.71
CA GLY A 187 -14.10 -0.88 27.42
C GLY A 187 -15.15 -1.47 28.36
N GLU A 188 -16.02 -0.62 28.86
CA GLU A 188 -17.07 -0.99 29.80
C GLU A 188 -18.30 -1.58 29.07
N LYS A 189 -18.88 -2.62 29.67
CA LYS A 189 -20.17 -3.12 29.17
C LYS A 189 -21.25 -2.08 29.37
N VAL A 190 -22.06 -1.89 28.34
CA VAL A 190 -23.23 -1.01 28.44
C VAL A 190 -24.24 -1.65 29.37
N ALA A 191 -24.64 -0.92 30.41
CA ALA A 191 -25.73 -1.34 31.28
C ALA A 191 -27.08 -1.02 30.64
N GLY A 192 -28.10 -1.83 30.93
CA GLY A 192 -29.48 -1.54 30.50
C GLY A 192 -29.75 -1.81 29.01
N VAL A 193 -29.03 -2.75 28.40
CA VAL A 193 -29.42 -3.26 27.08
C VAL A 193 -30.84 -3.82 27.16
N PRO A 194 -31.77 -3.37 26.28
CA PRO A 194 -33.16 -3.86 26.30
C PRO A 194 -33.24 -5.37 26.23
N ALA A 195 -34.08 -5.95 27.08
CA ALA A 195 -34.18 -7.40 27.25
C ALA A 195 -34.86 -8.12 26.06
N ASP A 196 -35.57 -7.37 25.25
CA ASP A 196 -36.26 -7.82 24.03
C ASP A 196 -35.36 -7.87 22.81
N LEU A 197 -34.14 -7.32 22.88
CA LEU A 197 -33.16 -7.42 21.81
C LEU A 197 -32.44 -8.77 21.81
N PRO A 198 -31.86 -9.18 20.67
CA PRO A 198 -31.02 -10.36 20.60
C PRO A 198 -29.86 -10.28 21.61
N LYS A 199 -29.59 -11.40 22.27
CA LYS A 199 -28.45 -11.49 23.19
C LYS A 199 -27.18 -11.80 22.45
N VAL A 200 -26.16 -10.98 22.67
CA VAL A 200 -24.83 -11.18 22.09
C VAL A 200 -23.87 -11.62 23.19
N THR A 201 -23.23 -12.78 23.00
CA THR A 201 -22.14 -13.26 23.84
C THR A 201 -20.86 -13.30 23.05
N LEU A 202 -19.75 -12.89 23.68
CA LEU A 202 -18.43 -12.88 23.04
C LEU A 202 -17.61 -14.04 23.58
N ALA A 203 -17.04 -14.84 22.70
CA ALA A 203 -16.01 -15.82 23.05
C ALA A 203 -14.71 -15.13 23.50
N LYS A 204 -13.76 -15.89 24.04
CA LYS A 204 -12.47 -15.33 24.52
C LYS A 204 -11.68 -14.62 23.42
N ASP A 205 -11.82 -15.07 22.17
CA ASP A 205 -11.19 -14.49 20.98
C ASP A 205 -11.97 -13.30 20.38
N GLY A 206 -13.10 -12.92 21.02
CA GLY A 206 -13.97 -11.83 20.56
C GLY A 206 -15.03 -12.25 19.54
N LYS A 207 -15.10 -13.53 19.12
CA LYS A 207 -16.11 -14.00 18.18
C LYS A 207 -17.51 -13.89 18.80
N PRO A 208 -18.46 -13.19 18.14
CA PRO A 208 -19.81 -13.05 18.66
C PRO A 208 -20.64 -14.32 18.40
N SER A 209 -21.48 -14.67 19.37
CA SER A 209 -22.60 -15.60 19.21
C SER A 209 -23.89 -14.84 19.51
N ILE A 210 -24.85 -14.93 18.62
CA ILE A 210 -26.12 -14.18 18.71
C ILE A 210 -27.26 -15.17 18.97
N ASP A 211 -27.94 -15.01 20.11
CA ASP A 211 -29.20 -15.64 20.41
C ASP A 211 -30.31 -14.64 20.13
N MET A 212 -31.20 -14.97 19.20
CA MET A 212 -32.31 -14.11 18.82
C MET A 212 -33.32 -13.86 19.95
N ASN A 213 -33.33 -14.67 21.00
CA ASN A 213 -34.17 -14.46 22.18
C ASN A 213 -35.65 -14.15 21.83
N GLY A 214 -36.17 -14.79 20.77
CA GLY A 214 -37.52 -14.54 20.28
C GLY A 214 -37.73 -13.22 19.52
N TYR A 215 -36.69 -12.44 19.29
CA TYR A 215 -36.77 -11.19 18.55
C TYR A 215 -37.25 -11.42 17.11
N LYS A 216 -38.33 -10.75 16.73
CA LYS A 216 -38.97 -10.91 15.41
C LYS A 216 -38.61 -9.83 14.41
N GLY A 217 -37.70 -8.92 14.78
CA GLY A 217 -37.34 -7.76 13.99
C GLY A 217 -38.11 -6.49 14.39
N SER A 218 -37.76 -5.39 13.78
CA SER A 218 -38.35 -4.08 13.95
C SER A 218 -38.52 -3.41 12.59
N ASP A 219 -39.60 -2.68 12.41
CA ASP A 219 -39.84 -1.86 11.19
C ASP A 219 -38.92 -0.64 11.13
N THR A 220 -38.20 -0.36 12.21
CA THR A 220 -37.23 0.72 12.30
C THR A 220 -35.84 0.17 12.58
N LEU A 221 -34.79 0.86 12.10
CA LEU A 221 -33.40 0.52 12.42
C LEU A 221 -33.18 0.68 13.93
N VAL A 222 -32.74 -0.40 14.58
CA VAL A 222 -32.32 -0.39 15.98
C VAL A 222 -30.80 -0.56 16.03
N SER A 223 -30.11 0.36 16.71
CA SER A 223 -28.68 0.30 16.97
C SER A 223 -28.45 0.31 18.50
N GLN A 224 -27.70 -0.66 18.99
CA GLN A 224 -27.40 -0.78 20.42
C GLN A 224 -25.92 -1.10 20.64
N ASP A 225 -25.24 -0.21 21.33
CA ASP A 225 -23.88 -0.46 21.79
C ASP A 225 -23.89 -1.49 22.92
N LEU A 226 -22.99 -2.46 22.84
CA LEU A 226 -22.81 -3.50 23.87
C LEU A 226 -21.59 -3.23 24.75
N ILE A 227 -20.61 -2.52 24.21
CA ILE A 227 -19.38 -2.12 24.88
C ILE A 227 -19.15 -0.66 24.53
N LYS A 228 -18.92 0.17 25.53
CA LYS A 228 -18.46 1.54 25.34
C LYS A 228 -16.96 1.51 25.07
N GLY A 229 -16.54 1.89 23.88
CA GLY A 229 -15.12 2.05 23.56
C GLY A 229 -14.44 3.12 24.41
N GLU A 230 -13.15 2.96 24.60
CA GLU A 230 -12.28 3.97 25.22
C GLU A 230 -11.98 5.10 24.23
#